data_91e0a8bf73c05b27d2e8f134dc1f1840
#
_entry.id   91e0a8bf73c05b27d2e8f134dc1f1840
#
_cell.length_a   1.000
_cell.length_b   1.000
_cell.length_c   1.000
_cell.angle_alpha   90.00
_cell.angle_beta   90.00
_cell.angle_gamma   90.00
#
_symmetry.space_group_name_H-M   'P 1'
#
loop_
_entity.id
_entity.type
_entity.pdbx_description
1 polymer ?
#
loop_
_entity_poly.entity_id
_entity_poly.type
_entity_poly.pdbx_seq_one_letter_code
_entity_poly.pdbx_strand_id
1 'polypeptide(L)'
;TVARILGDIFHSLGILETGQLVEVDRSDLVGGYMGQTAQKTREMIEAAKGGVLFIDEAYSLSPANGDHGDYGSEAIEVLIKAMEDYRNDFIVILAGYDAGMKDLLKSNPGLSSRINMQINFDDFSDRELLEIATDQARANHYTLTEEAEKAFLVKINQEKVLPQFANARVVRNVMESAMRERAYRLSEQKLTEEDLVILEPLDFGINPDQLFGDDMKDLMDELQSLVGLADVKEQVRSIINYVRAEKRREEMGYGTNDLALHMVFTGRPGTGKTTIARLISQILKSIGVLKRGHMIEVTRDDLVGQYIGQTGPKTLEKIKEAYGGVLFIDEAYALYSGSENDFGYEAISTLIKEMEDNRDKLVVIMAGYSHEMAQMLNMNSGIRSRVSYTIDFPDYDSKELTEIFEAGAHQQGFVLTDDAKETIQAVFEKEFQKRDSHFGNARFARSLFEKTKLQQSNRLALDDEADLFVIVAEDIEKA
;
A
#
# COMPACT_ATOMS: atom_id res chain seq x y z
N THR A 1 -12.55 20.16 -18.46
CA THR A 1 -13.99 20.03 -18.78
C THR A 1 -14.78 21.19 -18.20
N VAL A 2 -14.81 21.44 -16.90
CA VAL A 2 -15.61 22.50 -16.25
C VAL A 2 -15.22 23.88 -16.78
N ALA A 3 -13.93 24.17 -16.93
CA ALA A 3 -13.45 25.45 -17.46
C ALA A 3 -14.01 25.74 -18.89
N ARG A 4 -14.11 24.70 -19.72
CA ARG A 4 -14.70 24.82 -21.08
C ARG A 4 -16.18 25.14 -20.99
N ILE A 5 -16.93 24.43 -20.16
CA ILE A 5 -18.37 24.68 -19.94
C ILE A 5 -18.60 26.10 -19.41
N LEU A 6 -17.76 26.59 -18.51
CA LEU A 6 -17.82 27.96 -18.01
C LEU A 6 -17.57 28.98 -19.14
N GLY A 7 -16.60 28.74 -20.03
CA GLY A 7 -16.35 29.56 -21.20
C GLY A 7 -17.58 29.65 -22.09
N ASP A 8 -18.20 28.51 -22.40
CA ASP A 8 -19.41 28.44 -23.22
C ASP A 8 -20.60 29.18 -22.57
N ILE A 9 -20.78 29.01 -21.24
CA ILE A 9 -21.83 29.70 -20.49
C ILE A 9 -21.61 31.22 -20.51
N PHE A 10 -20.40 31.69 -20.22
CA PHE A 10 -20.10 33.11 -20.18
C PHE A 10 -20.20 33.77 -21.56
N HIS A 11 -19.84 33.05 -22.62
CA HIS A 11 -20.10 33.48 -23.97
C HIS A 11 -21.61 33.58 -24.24
N SER A 12 -22.39 32.57 -23.89
CA SER A 12 -23.85 32.56 -24.07
C SER A 12 -24.56 33.71 -23.32
N LEU A 13 -24.00 34.12 -22.18
CA LEU A 13 -24.49 35.24 -21.37
C LEU A 13 -23.99 36.62 -21.89
N GLY A 14 -23.14 36.65 -22.93
CA GLY A 14 -22.57 37.88 -23.48
C GLY A 14 -21.50 38.52 -22.59
N ILE A 15 -20.94 37.76 -21.62
CA ILE A 15 -19.84 38.22 -20.76
C ILE A 15 -18.51 38.09 -21.48
N LEU A 16 -18.32 37.02 -22.25
CA LEU A 16 -17.16 36.78 -23.09
C LEU A 16 -17.54 36.86 -24.57
N GLU A 17 -16.65 37.41 -25.38
CA GLU A 17 -16.89 37.62 -26.81
C GLU A 17 -16.93 36.28 -27.58
N THR A 18 -16.00 35.38 -27.30
CA THR A 18 -15.83 34.11 -28.04
C THR A 18 -15.96 32.87 -27.21
N GLY A 19 -15.62 32.93 -25.90
CA GLY A 19 -15.70 31.82 -24.97
C GLY A 19 -14.68 30.69 -25.18
N GLN A 20 -13.66 30.88 -26.06
CA GLN A 20 -12.62 29.89 -26.29
C GLN A 20 -11.83 29.60 -25.00
N LEU A 21 -11.38 28.35 -24.85
CA LEU A 21 -10.49 27.93 -23.80
C LEU A 21 -9.06 27.82 -24.34
N VAL A 22 -8.14 28.60 -23.77
CA VAL A 22 -6.70 28.44 -23.96
C VAL A 22 -6.14 27.77 -22.74
N GLU A 23 -5.72 26.51 -22.89
CA GLU A 23 -5.16 25.67 -21.82
C GLU A 23 -3.64 25.72 -21.90
N VAL A 24 -3.00 26.07 -20.81
CA VAL A 24 -1.55 26.25 -20.70
C VAL A 24 -1.01 25.65 -19.39
N ASP A 25 0.23 25.25 -19.41
CA ASP A 25 0.99 24.87 -18.24
C ASP A 25 2.21 25.80 -18.03
N ARG A 26 3.06 25.46 -17.04
CA ARG A 26 4.28 26.23 -16.77
C ARG A 26 5.18 26.35 -18.02
N SER A 27 5.30 25.31 -18.83
CA SER A 27 6.22 25.27 -19.98
C SER A 27 5.80 26.23 -21.10
N ASP A 28 4.49 26.53 -21.20
CA ASP A 28 3.93 27.46 -22.16
C ASP A 28 4.13 28.92 -21.73
N LEU A 29 4.20 29.18 -20.43
CA LEU A 29 4.31 30.52 -19.86
C LEU A 29 5.76 30.92 -19.56
N VAL A 30 6.63 29.98 -19.13
CA VAL A 30 7.97 30.27 -18.69
C VAL A 30 8.98 29.98 -19.79
N GLY A 31 9.89 30.94 -20.03
CA GLY A 31 10.98 30.79 -20.98
C GLY A 31 12.23 30.18 -20.38
N GLY A 32 13.10 29.59 -21.23
CA GLY A 32 14.37 29.02 -20.80
C GLY A 32 15.48 30.07 -20.57
N TYR A 33 15.27 31.31 -21.02
CA TYR A 33 16.25 32.38 -20.91
C TYR A 33 15.62 33.67 -20.41
N MET A 34 16.45 34.54 -19.82
CA MET A 34 16.02 35.86 -19.34
C MET A 34 15.29 36.68 -20.40
N GLY A 35 14.13 37.23 -20.07
CA GLY A 35 13.30 38.06 -20.92
C GLY A 35 12.33 37.32 -21.87
N GLN A 36 12.40 36.01 -21.97
CA GLN A 36 11.47 35.21 -22.79
C GLN A 36 10.12 34.92 -22.08
N THR A 37 10.13 34.84 -20.75
CA THR A 37 8.93 34.52 -19.95
C THR A 37 7.83 35.55 -20.14
N ALA A 38 8.15 36.85 -20.00
CA ALA A 38 7.18 37.93 -20.21
C ALA A 38 6.56 37.93 -21.61
N GLN A 39 7.36 37.60 -22.64
CA GLN A 39 6.87 37.51 -24.00
C GLN A 39 5.92 36.31 -24.18
N LYS A 40 6.33 35.12 -23.80
CA LYS A 40 5.50 33.90 -23.86
C LYS A 40 4.20 34.07 -23.11
N THR A 41 4.24 34.57 -21.90
CA THR A 41 3.04 34.80 -21.08
C THR A 41 2.08 35.77 -21.75
N ARG A 42 2.60 36.88 -22.38
CA ARG A 42 1.75 37.80 -23.13
C ARG A 42 1.13 37.16 -24.36
N GLU A 43 1.83 36.32 -25.10
CA GLU A 43 1.32 35.60 -26.26
C GLU A 43 0.13 34.72 -25.87
N MET A 44 0.21 33.99 -24.72
CA MET A 44 -0.89 33.17 -24.23
C MET A 44 -2.08 34.01 -23.76
N ILE A 45 -1.84 35.16 -23.11
CA ILE A 45 -2.88 36.09 -22.71
C ILE A 45 -3.61 36.66 -23.95
N GLU A 46 -2.87 37.10 -24.99
CA GLU A 46 -3.46 37.59 -26.22
C GLU A 46 -4.33 36.52 -26.93
N ALA A 47 -3.85 35.25 -26.91
CA ALA A 47 -4.62 34.14 -27.47
C ALA A 47 -5.92 33.86 -26.69
N ALA A 48 -5.96 34.20 -25.39
CA ALA A 48 -7.10 33.95 -24.51
C ALA A 48 -8.11 35.12 -24.50
N LYS A 49 -7.81 36.27 -25.10
CA LYS A 49 -8.74 37.41 -25.14
C LYS A 49 -10.06 37.03 -25.78
N GLY A 50 -11.16 37.46 -25.19
CA GLY A 50 -12.52 37.08 -25.56
C GLY A 50 -12.98 35.75 -24.96
N GLY A 51 -12.10 34.99 -24.25
CA GLY A 51 -12.37 33.68 -23.73
C GLY A 51 -11.76 33.42 -22.34
N VAL A 52 -11.29 32.21 -22.12
CA VAL A 52 -10.76 31.73 -20.84
C VAL A 52 -9.32 31.30 -21.00
N LEU A 53 -8.44 31.81 -20.13
CA LEU A 53 -7.08 31.31 -19.94
C LEU A 53 -7.09 30.33 -18.75
N PHE A 54 -6.89 29.06 -19.03
CA PHE A 54 -6.83 28.01 -18.03
C PHE A 54 -5.37 27.59 -17.79
N ILE A 55 -4.89 27.78 -16.58
CA ILE A 55 -3.51 27.45 -16.21
C ILE A 55 -3.55 26.20 -15.31
N ASP A 56 -3.08 25.08 -15.84
CA ASP A 56 -3.00 23.83 -15.08
C ASP A 56 -1.74 23.81 -14.21
N GLU A 57 -1.85 23.16 -13.05
CA GLU A 57 -0.78 23.11 -12.03
C GLU A 57 -0.15 24.48 -11.74
N ALA A 58 -1.00 25.52 -11.63
CA ALA A 58 -0.56 26.90 -11.50
C ALA A 58 0.41 27.15 -10.32
N TYR A 59 0.38 26.32 -9.29
CA TYR A 59 1.35 26.36 -8.17
C TYR A 59 2.79 26.12 -8.66
N SER A 60 2.98 25.49 -9.80
CA SER A 60 4.31 25.26 -10.39
C SER A 60 5.00 26.57 -10.82
N LEU A 61 4.24 27.67 -10.95
CA LEU A 61 4.78 29.01 -11.21
C LEU A 61 5.43 29.66 -9.96
N SER A 62 5.16 29.13 -8.75
CA SER A 62 5.85 29.60 -7.54
C SER A 62 7.30 29.11 -7.51
N PRO A 63 8.27 29.97 -7.10
CA PRO A 63 9.65 29.54 -6.97
C PRO A 63 9.81 28.45 -5.93
N ALA A 64 10.41 27.31 -6.30
CA ALA A 64 10.77 26.25 -5.37
C ALA A 64 11.93 26.74 -4.49
N ASN A 65 11.66 26.94 -3.19
CA ASN A 65 12.67 27.16 -2.13
C ASN A 65 13.88 28.06 -2.51
N GLY A 66 13.63 29.33 -2.84
CA GLY A 66 14.68 30.34 -2.83
C GLY A 66 15.68 30.31 -3.98
N ASP A 67 15.38 29.62 -5.06
CA ASP A 67 16.22 29.61 -6.26
C ASP A 67 16.05 30.94 -7.02
N HIS A 68 17.08 31.80 -6.97
CA HIS A 68 17.09 33.12 -7.64
C HIS A 68 17.09 33.07 -9.17
N GLY A 69 16.97 31.88 -9.77
CA GLY A 69 16.90 31.63 -11.21
C GLY A 69 15.51 31.23 -11.73
N ASP A 70 14.49 31.23 -10.88
CA ASP A 70 13.15 30.81 -11.30
C ASP A 70 12.35 31.95 -11.94
N TYR A 71 12.13 31.84 -13.25
CA TYR A 71 11.36 32.82 -14.05
C TYR A 71 9.83 32.72 -13.88
N GLY A 72 9.29 31.84 -13.03
CA GLY A 72 7.85 31.71 -12.80
C GLY A 72 7.24 32.95 -12.17
N SER A 73 7.95 33.66 -11.30
CA SER A 73 7.52 34.93 -10.71
C SER A 73 7.29 36.02 -11.77
N GLU A 74 8.10 36.08 -12.83
CA GLU A 74 7.91 36.99 -13.94
C GLU A 74 6.59 36.72 -14.72
N ALA A 75 6.24 35.43 -14.87
CA ALA A 75 4.95 35.06 -15.49
C ALA A 75 3.78 35.53 -14.62
N ILE A 76 3.86 35.34 -13.28
CA ILE A 76 2.82 35.78 -12.35
C ILE A 76 2.66 37.29 -12.38
N GLU A 77 3.71 38.09 -12.44
CA GLU A 77 3.65 39.54 -12.52
C GLU A 77 2.95 40.02 -13.82
N VAL A 78 3.26 39.38 -14.96
CA VAL A 78 2.61 39.66 -16.23
C VAL A 78 1.13 39.30 -16.18
N LEU A 79 0.77 38.16 -15.59
CA LEU A 79 -0.62 37.75 -15.40
C LEU A 79 -1.40 38.73 -14.51
N ILE A 80 -0.85 39.11 -13.36
CA ILE A 80 -1.47 40.09 -12.44
C ILE A 80 -1.78 41.39 -13.16
N LYS A 81 -0.83 41.89 -13.97
CA LYS A 81 -1.02 43.13 -14.76
C LYS A 81 -2.11 42.94 -15.81
N ALA A 82 -2.11 41.84 -16.53
CA ALA A 82 -3.12 41.58 -17.56
C ALA A 82 -4.53 41.41 -16.98
N MET A 83 -4.67 40.78 -15.81
CA MET A 83 -5.94 40.64 -15.08
C MET A 83 -6.52 42.01 -14.67
N GLU A 84 -5.70 43.03 -14.50
CA GLU A 84 -6.13 44.41 -14.24
C GLU A 84 -6.46 45.13 -15.52
N ASP A 85 -5.53 45.13 -16.50
CA ASP A 85 -5.62 45.90 -17.73
C ASP A 85 -6.77 45.40 -18.62
N TYR A 86 -7.04 44.07 -18.63
CA TYR A 86 -8.01 43.40 -19.51
C TYR A 86 -9.12 42.69 -18.75
N ARG A 87 -9.49 43.16 -17.56
CA ARG A 87 -10.43 42.49 -16.65
C ARG A 87 -11.79 42.12 -17.22
N ASN A 88 -12.21 42.76 -18.32
CA ASN A 88 -13.48 42.49 -18.99
C ASN A 88 -13.32 41.69 -20.28
N ASP A 89 -12.07 41.39 -20.69
CA ASP A 89 -11.80 40.82 -22.02
C ASP A 89 -11.52 39.32 -21.93
N PHE A 90 -11.12 38.81 -20.76
CA PHE A 90 -10.88 37.38 -20.55
C PHE A 90 -11.00 37.00 -19.09
N ILE A 91 -11.17 35.70 -18.86
CA ILE A 91 -11.21 35.09 -17.49
C ILE A 91 -9.99 34.22 -17.29
N VAL A 92 -9.35 34.34 -16.14
CA VAL A 92 -8.25 33.46 -15.72
C VAL A 92 -8.78 32.42 -14.76
N ILE A 93 -8.54 31.15 -15.07
CA ILE A 93 -8.80 30.01 -14.17
C ILE A 93 -7.47 29.35 -13.83
N LEU A 94 -7.13 29.35 -12.55
CA LEU A 94 -5.96 28.66 -12.02
C LEU A 94 -6.40 27.32 -11.43
N ALA A 95 -5.81 26.24 -11.89
CA ALA A 95 -6.09 24.90 -11.40
C ALA A 95 -4.85 24.29 -10.71
N GLY A 96 -5.07 23.44 -9.73
CA GLY A 96 -4.01 22.73 -9.03
C GLY A 96 -4.46 22.11 -7.72
N TYR A 97 -3.57 21.39 -7.08
CA TYR A 97 -3.83 20.77 -5.78
C TYR A 97 -3.96 21.83 -4.67
N ASP A 98 -4.88 21.58 -3.74
CA ASP A 98 -5.29 22.54 -2.69
C ASP A 98 -4.09 23.11 -1.88
N ALA A 99 -3.16 22.26 -1.43
CA ALA A 99 -1.97 22.70 -0.70
C ALA A 99 -1.09 23.65 -1.52
N GLY A 100 -0.75 23.29 -2.76
CA GLY A 100 0.07 24.09 -3.65
C GLY A 100 -0.62 25.42 -4.04
N MET A 101 -1.93 25.39 -4.28
CA MET A 101 -2.70 26.59 -4.59
C MET A 101 -2.79 27.55 -3.41
N LYS A 102 -2.96 27.05 -2.18
CA LYS A 102 -2.91 27.87 -0.95
C LYS A 102 -1.55 28.56 -0.79
N ASP A 103 -0.46 27.84 -1.06
CA ASP A 103 0.89 28.41 -0.95
C ASP A 103 1.15 29.44 -2.05
N LEU A 104 0.72 29.19 -3.30
CA LEU A 104 0.78 30.16 -4.40
C LEU A 104 0.06 31.47 -4.06
N LEU A 105 -1.16 31.38 -3.55
CA LEU A 105 -1.96 32.57 -3.19
C LEU A 105 -1.42 33.31 -1.99
N LYS A 106 -0.84 32.61 -0.99
CA LYS A 106 -0.19 33.23 0.17
C LYS A 106 1.08 34.00 -0.22
N SER A 107 1.88 33.43 -1.12
CA SER A 107 3.15 34.04 -1.55
C SER A 107 2.94 35.22 -2.50
N ASN A 108 1.75 35.35 -3.10
CA ASN A 108 1.43 36.37 -4.10
C ASN A 108 0.14 37.18 -3.75
N PRO A 109 0.24 38.21 -2.88
CA PRO A 109 -0.93 39.00 -2.49
C PRO A 109 -1.64 39.70 -3.67
N GLY A 110 -0.88 40.07 -4.72
CA GLY A 110 -1.43 40.65 -5.94
C GLY A 110 -2.33 39.69 -6.72
N LEU A 111 -1.98 38.40 -6.76
CA LEU A 111 -2.80 37.36 -7.36
C LEU A 111 -4.03 37.05 -6.47
N SER A 112 -3.81 36.92 -5.17
CA SER A 112 -4.87 36.64 -4.19
C SER A 112 -5.97 37.70 -4.18
N SER A 113 -5.63 38.99 -4.40
CA SER A 113 -6.61 40.07 -4.42
C SER A 113 -7.48 40.09 -5.69
N ARG A 114 -7.10 39.39 -6.74
CA ARG A 114 -7.79 39.32 -8.05
C ARG A 114 -8.55 38.02 -8.26
N ILE A 115 -8.22 36.97 -7.53
CA ILE A 115 -8.97 35.71 -7.54
C ILE A 115 -10.06 35.78 -6.48
N ASN A 116 -11.29 36.07 -6.93
CA ASN A 116 -12.43 36.27 -6.04
C ASN A 116 -13.28 35.02 -5.78
N MET A 117 -13.05 33.95 -6.55
CA MET A 117 -13.82 32.72 -6.45
C MET A 117 -12.89 31.52 -6.36
N GLN A 118 -13.15 30.66 -5.40
CA GLN A 118 -12.50 29.37 -5.27
C GLN A 118 -13.57 28.27 -5.37
N ILE A 119 -13.31 27.27 -6.21
CA ILE A 119 -14.19 26.12 -6.38
C ILE A 119 -13.37 24.90 -6.00
N ASN A 120 -13.80 24.19 -4.97
CA ASN A 120 -13.20 22.93 -4.57
C ASN A 120 -13.87 21.78 -5.31
N PHE A 121 -13.05 20.84 -5.75
CA PHE A 121 -13.49 19.59 -6.35
C PHE A 121 -13.16 18.48 -5.36
N ASP A 122 -14.20 17.97 -4.69
CA ASP A 122 -14.07 16.84 -3.79
C ASP A 122 -13.87 15.55 -4.59
N ASP A 123 -13.29 14.53 -3.94
CA ASP A 123 -13.17 13.19 -4.53
C ASP A 123 -14.56 12.61 -4.79
N PHE A 124 -14.70 11.90 -5.91
CA PHE A 124 -15.94 11.21 -6.26
C PHE A 124 -16.26 10.11 -5.23
N SER A 125 -17.54 9.98 -4.91
CA SER A 125 -18.07 8.86 -4.15
C SER A 125 -17.96 7.54 -4.92
N ASP A 126 -18.04 6.40 -4.22
CA ASP A 126 -18.02 5.08 -4.85
C ASP A 126 -19.09 4.91 -5.91
N ARG A 127 -20.27 5.49 -5.68
CA ARG A 127 -21.37 5.49 -6.64
C ARG A 127 -21.05 6.27 -7.92
N GLU A 128 -20.51 7.46 -7.79
CA GLU A 128 -20.12 8.28 -8.93
C GLU A 128 -18.97 7.65 -9.74
N LEU A 129 -18.00 7.04 -9.06
CA LEU A 129 -16.92 6.29 -9.72
C LEU A 129 -17.46 5.07 -10.48
N LEU A 130 -18.46 4.38 -9.93
CA LEU A 130 -19.12 3.26 -10.61
C LEU A 130 -19.93 3.75 -11.82
N GLU A 131 -20.65 4.88 -11.72
CA GLU A 131 -21.35 5.50 -12.85
C GLU A 131 -20.37 5.85 -13.98
N ILE A 132 -19.21 6.45 -13.65
CA ILE A 132 -18.15 6.75 -14.63
C ILE A 132 -17.62 5.47 -15.29
N ALA A 133 -17.40 4.39 -14.51
CA ALA A 133 -16.94 3.11 -15.04
C ALA A 133 -17.96 2.47 -15.99
N THR A 134 -19.23 2.50 -15.60
CA THR A 134 -20.34 1.96 -16.41
C THR A 134 -20.51 2.72 -17.72
N ASP A 135 -20.42 4.06 -17.69
CA ASP A 135 -20.47 4.88 -18.89
C ASP A 135 -19.28 4.63 -19.81
N GLN A 136 -18.07 4.46 -19.24
CA GLN A 136 -16.87 4.10 -20.00
C GLN A 136 -16.96 2.70 -20.61
N ALA A 137 -17.49 1.71 -19.86
CA ALA A 137 -17.74 0.38 -20.41
C ALA A 137 -18.68 0.46 -21.60
N ARG A 138 -19.81 1.14 -21.44
CA ARG A 138 -20.83 1.31 -22.49
C ARG A 138 -20.27 2.02 -23.73
N ALA A 139 -19.46 3.07 -23.54
CA ALA A 139 -18.80 3.79 -24.63
C ALA A 139 -17.84 2.89 -25.45
N ASN A 140 -17.30 1.85 -24.83
CA ASN A 140 -16.44 0.83 -25.46
C ASN A 140 -17.19 -0.46 -25.81
N HIS A 141 -18.51 -0.45 -25.79
CA HIS A 141 -19.37 -1.60 -26.10
C HIS A 141 -19.24 -2.78 -25.12
N TYR A 142 -18.84 -2.52 -23.88
CA TYR A 142 -18.81 -3.50 -22.81
C TYR A 142 -19.98 -3.30 -21.84
N THR A 143 -20.34 -4.38 -21.15
CA THR A 143 -21.27 -4.38 -20.02
C THR A 143 -20.61 -5.02 -18.80
N LEU A 144 -20.94 -4.53 -17.61
CA LEU A 144 -20.49 -5.14 -16.35
C LEU A 144 -21.60 -6.06 -15.82
N THR A 145 -21.22 -7.24 -15.31
CA THR A 145 -22.14 -8.03 -14.47
C THR A 145 -22.27 -7.37 -13.09
N GLU A 146 -23.29 -7.73 -12.31
CA GLU A 146 -23.45 -7.22 -10.94
C GLU A 146 -22.25 -7.57 -10.05
N GLU A 147 -21.66 -8.75 -10.27
CA GLU A 147 -20.43 -9.17 -9.60
C GLU A 147 -19.21 -8.37 -10.06
N ALA A 148 -19.13 -8.01 -11.35
CA ALA A 148 -18.08 -7.18 -11.87
C ALA A 148 -18.14 -5.75 -11.31
N GLU A 149 -19.34 -5.20 -11.09
CA GLU A 149 -19.51 -3.91 -10.40
C GLU A 149 -18.96 -3.95 -8.98
N LYS A 150 -19.26 -5.03 -8.23
CA LYS A 150 -18.70 -5.25 -6.89
C LYS A 150 -17.17 -5.39 -6.93
N ALA A 151 -16.63 -6.15 -7.89
CA ALA A 151 -15.20 -6.31 -8.08
C ALA A 151 -14.51 -4.99 -8.43
N PHE A 152 -15.12 -4.18 -9.30
CA PHE A 152 -14.65 -2.83 -9.61
C PHE A 152 -14.57 -1.97 -8.34
N LEU A 153 -15.62 -1.96 -7.51
CA LEU A 153 -15.62 -1.20 -6.25
C LEU A 153 -14.53 -1.67 -5.28
N VAL A 154 -14.31 -2.98 -5.16
CA VAL A 154 -13.19 -3.52 -4.38
C VAL A 154 -11.85 -2.98 -4.93
N LYS A 155 -11.65 -3.03 -6.25
CA LYS A 155 -10.42 -2.56 -6.90
C LYS A 155 -10.22 -1.04 -6.70
N ILE A 156 -11.25 -0.25 -6.92
CA ILE A 156 -11.19 1.21 -6.71
C ILE A 156 -10.87 1.57 -5.26
N ASN A 157 -11.47 0.87 -4.30
CA ASN A 157 -11.19 1.09 -2.88
C ASN A 157 -9.75 0.75 -2.49
N GLN A 158 -9.11 -0.21 -3.19
CA GLN A 158 -7.68 -0.48 -3.05
C GLN A 158 -6.81 0.66 -3.59
N GLU A 159 -7.24 1.32 -4.67
CA GLU A 159 -6.52 2.46 -5.27
C GLU A 159 -6.71 3.76 -4.46
N LYS A 160 -7.87 3.98 -3.83
CA LYS A 160 -8.16 5.16 -2.98
C LYS A 160 -7.21 5.32 -1.79
N VAL A 161 -6.59 4.24 -1.33
CA VAL A 161 -5.66 4.30 -0.19
C VAL A 161 -4.30 4.89 -0.58
N LEU A 162 -3.98 4.85 -1.89
CA LEU A 162 -2.71 5.34 -2.39
C LEU A 162 -2.68 6.87 -2.37
N PRO A 163 -1.51 7.47 -2.08
CA PRO A 163 -1.33 8.90 -2.20
C PRO A 163 -1.68 9.36 -3.62
N GLN A 164 -2.38 10.49 -3.74
CA GLN A 164 -2.76 11.08 -5.02
C GLN A 164 -3.76 10.23 -5.83
N PHE A 165 -4.83 9.78 -5.20
CA PHE A 165 -5.94 9.18 -5.92
C PHE A 165 -6.49 10.15 -6.98
N ALA A 166 -6.36 9.77 -8.25
CA ALA A 166 -6.69 10.64 -9.38
C ALA A 166 -8.11 10.40 -9.94
N ASN A 167 -9.04 9.99 -9.09
CA ASN A 167 -10.48 9.90 -9.39
C ASN A 167 -10.80 9.24 -10.76
N ALA A 168 -11.46 9.94 -11.67
CA ALA A 168 -11.85 9.44 -12.99
C ALA A 168 -10.66 8.95 -13.84
N ARG A 169 -9.44 9.44 -13.60
CA ARG A 169 -8.23 8.94 -14.29
C ARG A 169 -7.88 7.53 -13.84
N VAL A 170 -8.03 7.24 -12.53
CA VAL A 170 -7.86 5.88 -12.00
C VAL A 170 -8.95 4.95 -12.51
N VAL A 171 -10.21 5.39 -12.54
CA VAL A 171 -11.31 4.61 -13.14
C VAL A 171 -10.97 4.19 -14.57
N ARG A 172 -10.49 5.15 -15.38
CA ARG A 172 -10.08 4.85 -16.76
C ARG A 172 -9.01 3.76 -16.82
N ASN A 173 -7.95 3.89 -16.03
CA ASN A 173 -6.84 2.92 -16.01
C ASN A 173 -7.33 1.54 -15.59
N VAL A 174 -8.18 1.44 -14.58
CA VAL A 174 -8.77 0.18 -14.09
C VAL A 174 -9.63 -0.46 -15.18
N MET A 175 -10.49 0.32 -15.82
CA MET A 175 -11.37 -0.15 -16.91
C MET A 175 -10.57 -0.61 -18.13
N GLU A 176 -9.59 0.16 -18.57
CA GLU A 176 -8.71 -0.23 -19.69
C GLU A 176 -7.92 -1.51 -19.37
N SER A 177 -7.49 -1.68 -18.11
CA SER A 177 -6.82 -2.89 -17.66
C SER A 177 -7.77 -4.10 -17.68
N ALA A 178 -9.01 -3.93 -17.19
CA ALA A 178 -10.02 -4.97 -17.20
C ALA A 178 -10.39 -5.42 -18.63
N MET A 179 -10.56 -4.48 -19.55
CA MET A 179 -10.84 -4.78 -20.95
C MET A 179 -9.69 -5.55 -21.62
N ARG A 180 -8.43 -5.19 -21.32
CA ARG A 180 -7.24 -5.94 -21.81
C ARG A 180 -7.18 -7.36 -21.24
N GLU A 181 -7.44 -7.49 -19.93
CA GLU A 181 -7.44 -8.80 -19.27
C GLU A 181 -8.55 -9.70 -19.84
N ARG A 182 -9.74 -9.13 -20.08
CA ARG A 182 -10.82 -9.84 -20.78
C ARG A 182 -10.38 -10.34 -22.15
N ALA A 183 -9.81 -9.47 -22.98
CA ALA A 183 -9.33 -9.83 -24.30
C ALA A 183 -8.24 -10.92 -24.25
N TYR A 184 -7.34 -10.87 -23.27
CA TYR A 184 -6.30 -11.88 -23.09
C TYR A 184 -6.88 -13.24 -22.69
N ARG A 185 -7.76 -13.30 -21.67
CA ARG A 185 -8.39 -14.55 -21.22
C ARG A 185 -9.20 -15.23 -22.30
N LEU A 186 -9.80 -14.43 -23.18
CA LEU A 186 -10.65 -14.94 -24.26
C LEU A 186 -9.87 -15.40 -25.50
N SER A 187 -8.61 -14.99 -25.64
CA SER A 187 -7.79 -15.39 -26.80
C SER A 187 -7.53 -16.89 -26.89
N GLU A 188 -7.69 -17.63 -25.79
CA GLU A 188 -7.44 -19.08 -25.69
C GLU A 188 -8.72 -19.93 -25.74
N GLN A 189 -9.93 -19.32 -25.83
CA GLN A 189 -11.21 -20.03 -25.77
C GLN A 189 -12.06 -19.82 -27.04
N LYS A 190 -12.86 -20.86 -27.44
CA LYS A 190 -13.89 -20.71 -28.47
C LYS A 190 -15.14 -20.12 -27.85
N LEU A 191 -15.44 -18.85 -28.15
CA LEU A 191 -16.47 -18.05 -27.51
C LEU A 191 -17.53 -17.57 -28.48
N THR A 192 -18.70 -17.19 -27.92
CA THR A 192 -19.76 -16.48 -28.64
C THR A 192 -19.45 -14.97 -28.68
N GLU A 193 -20.05 -14.25 -29.62
CA GLU A 193 -19.89 -12.77 -29.72
C GLU A 193 -20.38 -12.05 -28.43
N GLU A 194 -21.35 -12.62 -27.73
CA GLU A 194 -21.89 -12.08 -26.48
C GLU A 194 -20.87 -12.17 -25.32
N ASP A 195 -20.09 -13.25 -25.28
CA ASP A 195 -19.07 -13.43 -24.23
C ASP A 195 -17.92 -12.39 -24.35
N LEU A 196 -17.69 -11.84 -25.53
CA LEU A 196 -16.59 -10.90 -25.78
C LEU A 196 -16.81 -9.53 -25.14
N VAL A 197 -18.04 -9.14 -24.85
CA VAL A 197 -18.40 -7.78 -24.39
C VAL A 197 -18.81 -7.71 -22.93
N ILE A 198 -18.79 -8.83 -22.19
CA ILE A 198 -19.18 -8.88 -20.78
C ILE A 198 -17.93 -8.88 -19.90
N LEU A 199 -17.80 -7.90 -19.02
CA LEU A 199 -16.75 -7.86 -17.99
C LEU A 199 -17.20 -8.62 -16.75
N GLU A 200 -16.30 -9.45 -16.22
CA GLU A 200 -16.47 -10.31 -15.06
C GLU A 200 -15.49 -9.94 -13.95
N PRO A 201 -15.68 -10.41 -12.71
CA PRO A 201 -14.78 -10.12 -11.58
C PRO A 201 -13.31 -10.43 -11.84
N LEU A 202 -13.01 -11.53 -12.54
CA LEU A 202 -11.64 -11.93 -12.88
C LEU A 202 -10.92 -10.91 -13.77
N ASP A 203 -11.64 -10.13 -14.57
CA ASP A 203 -11.07 -9.08 -15.41
C ASP A 203 -10.50 -7.92 -14.58
N PHE A 204 -11.03 -7.72 -13.38
CA PHE A 204 -10.52 -6.78 -12.38
C PHE A 204 -9.44 -7.37 -11.46
N GLY A 205 -9.03 -8.62 -11.70
CA GLY A 205 -8.10 -9.36 -10.85
C GLY A 205 -8.69 -9.77 -9.50
N ILE A 206 -10.03 -9.87 -9.42
CA ILE A 206 -10.77 -10.27 -8.21
C ILE A 206 -11.38 -11.65 -8.48
N ASN A 207 -11.02 -12.64 -7.64
CA ASN A 207 -11.65 -13.96 -7.71
C ASN A 207 -13.11 -13.83 -7.24
N PRO A 208 -14.11 -14.39 -7.97
CA PRO A 208 -15.51 -14.43 -7.52
C PRO A 208 -15.68 -14.98 -6.10
N ASP A 209 -14.90 -15.98 -5.71
CA ASP A 209 -14.92 -16.52 -4.35
C ASP A 209 -14.57 -15.48 -3.29
N GLN A 210 -13.74 -14.50 -3.62
CA GLN A 210 -13.40 -13.37 -2.73
C GLN A 210 -14.53 -12.35 -2.58
N LEU A 211 -15.52 -12.34 -3.48
CA LEU A 211 -16.70 -11.48 -3.38
C LEU A 211 -17.83 -12.12 -2.52
N PHE A 212 -17.85 -13.45 -2.47
CA PHE A 212 -18.93 -14.22 -1.84
C PHE A 212 -18.42 -15.24 -0.81
N GLY A 213 -17.11 -15.49 -0.77
CA GLY A 213 -16.47 -16.47 0.10
C GLY A 213 -16.44 -16.03 1.55
N ASP A 214 -16.44 -16.99 2.45
CA ASP A 214 -16.17 -16.81 3.87
C ASP A 214 -14.64 -16.79 4.09
N ASP A 215 -13.92 -15.89 3.34
CA ASP A 215 -12.46 -15.71 3.44
C ASP A 215 -11.99 -15.67 4.90
N MET A 216 -12.87 -15.16 5.77
CA MET A 216 -12.57 -15.07 7.20
C MET A 216 -12.50 -16.43 7.86
N LYS A 217 -13.38 -17.38 7.47
CA LYS A 217 -13.36 -18.73 8.02
C LYS A 217 -12.10 -19.47 7.62
N ASP A 218 -11.77 -19.42 6.34
CA ASP A 218 -10.58 -20.09 5.81
C ASP A 218 -9.29 -19.54 6.45
N LEU A 219 -9.19 -18.22 6.62
CA LEU A 219 -8.06 -17.57 7.30
C LEU A 219 -8.00 -17.93 8.80
N MET A 220 -9.14 -18.07 9.46
CA MET A 220 -9.18 -18.53 10.86
C MET A 220 -8.84 -20.00 10.99
N ASP A 221 -9.24 -20.84 10.04
CA ASP A 221 -8.88 -22.26 9.98
C ASP A 221 -7.38 -22.41 9.68
N GLU A 222 -6.81 -21.57 8.77
CA GLU A 222 -5.37 -21.51 8.52
C GLU A 222 -4.61 -21.10 9.79
N LEU A 223 -5.04 -20.04 10.49
CA LEU A 223 -4.46 -19.65 11.78
C LEU A 223 -4.49 -20.80 12.79
N GLN A 224 -5.61 -21.53 12.86
CA GLN A 224 -5.76 -22.63 13.78
C GLN A 224 -4.89 -23.85 13.42
N SER A 225 -4.64 -24.08 12.12
CA SER A 225 -3.85 -25.20 11.60
C SER A 225 -2.34 -25.06 11.84
N LEU A 226 -1.85 -23.84 12.14
CA LEU A 226 -0.43 -23.66 12.48
C LEU A 226 -0.06 -24.53 13.67
N VAL A 227 1.13 -25.11 13.65
CA VAL A 227 1.63 -25.93 14.77
C VAL A 227 1.90 -25.02 15.98
N GLY A 228 1.53 -25.45 17.16
CA GLY A 228 1.80 -24.77 18.42
C GLY A 228 1.16 -23.38 18.54
N LEU A 229 1.88 -22.44 19.16
CA LEU A 229 1.52 -21.01 19.28
C LEU A 229 0.14 -20.76 19.92
N ALA A 230 -0.28 -21.58 20.90
CA ALA A 230 -1.62 -21.52 21.49
C ALA A 230 -1.97 -20.10 22.00
N ASP A 231 -1.09 -19.50 22.80
CA ASP A 231 -1.29 -18.16 23.39
C ASP A 231 -1.31 -17.06 22.31
N VAL A 232 -0.46 -17.17 21.28
CA VAL A 232 -0.43 -16.24 20.14
C VAL A 232 -1.76 -16.31 19.39
N LYS A 233 -2.25 -17.51 19.08
CA LYS A 233 -3.54 -17.71 18.40
C LYS A 233 -4.71 -17.13 19.19
N GLU A 234 -4.71 -17.30 20.51
CA GLU A 234 -5.75 -16.76 21.39
C GLU A 234 -5.71 -15.23 21.42
N GLN A 235 -4.54 -14.62 21.54
CA GLN A 235 -4.37 -13.17 21.50
C GLN A 235 -4.81 -12.60 20.14
N VAL A 236 -4.39 -13.20 19.03
CA VAL A 236 -4.81 -12.78 17.67
C VAL A 236 -6.33 -12.88 17.54
N ARG A 237 -6.94 -13.98 17.99
CA ARG A 237 -8.41 -14.13 17.97
C ARG A 237 -9.11 -13.05 18.80
N SER A 238 -8.59 -12.72 19.97
CA SER A 238 -9.14 -11.66 20.83
C SER A 238 -9.08 -10.29 20.15
N ILE A 239 -7.97 -9.97 19.51
CA ILE A 239 -7.81 -8.72 18.73
C ILE A 239 -8.83 -8.68 17.59
N ILE A 240 -8.96 -9.77 16.83
CA ILE A 240 -9.91 -9.89 15.73
C ILE A 240 -11.35 -9.68 16.20
N ASN A 241 -11.74 -10.31 17.32
CA ASN A 241 -13.08 -10.17 17.87
C ASN A 241 -13.36 -8.73 18.32
N TYR A 242 -12.37 -8.08 18.94
CA TYR A 242 -12.47 -6.67 19.31
C TYR A 242 -12.67 -5.77 18.08
N VAL A 243 -11.85 -5.93 17.07
CA VAL A 243 -11.92 -5.16 15.82
C VAL A 243 -13.27 -5.34 15.11
N ARG A 244 -13.79 -6.58 15.05
CA ARG A 244 -15.12 -6.87 14.49
C ARG A 244 -16.25 -6.19 15.27
N ALA A 245 -16.14 -6.18 16.59
CA ALA A 245 -17.16 -5.52 17.42
C ALA A 245 -17.15 -4.00 17.21
N GLU A 246 -15.96 -3.37 17.13
CA GLU A 246 -15.85 -1.93 16.84
C GLU A 246 -16.38 -1.59 15.44
N LYS A 247 -16.02 -2.39 14.43
CA LYS A 247 -16.50 -2.19 13.06
C LYS A 247 -18.05 -2.26 12.99
N ARG A 248 -18.64 -3.20 13.70
CA ARG A 248 -20.12 -3.31 13.77
C ARG A 248 -20.76 -2.12 14.48
N ARG A 249 -20.10 -1.55 15.49
CA ARG A 249 -20.56 -0.31 16.16
C ARG A 249 -20.51 0.88 15.20
N GLU A 250 -19.45 1.00 14.41
CA GLU A 250 -19.31 2.01 13.37
C GLU A 250 -20.45 1.93 12.35
N GLU A 251 -20.76 0.73 11.84
CA GLU A 251 -21.86 0.48 10.90
C GLU A 251 -23.24 0.83 11.48
N MET A 252 -23.40 0.73 12.79
CA MET A 252 -24.62 1.14 13.51
C MET A 252 -24.67 2.65 13.81
N GLY A 253 -23.67 3.43 13.38
CA GLY A 253 -23.62 4.89 13.59
C GLY A 253 -23.16 5.32 14.98
N TYR A 254 -22.64 4.41 15.81
CA TYR A 254 -21.96 4.78 17.05
C TYR A 254 -20.53 5.22 16.68
N GLY A 255 -20.16 6.43 17.12
CA GLY A 255 -18.79 6.91 16.91
C GLY A 255 -17.78 5.93 17.50
N THR A 256 -16.87 5.43 16.67
CA THR A 256 -15.81 4.54 17.12
C THR A 256 -14.63 5.35 17.63
N ASN A 257 -13.96 4.83 18.67
CA ASN A 257 -12.61 5.26 18.98
C ASN A 257 -11.70 4.80 17.82
N ASP A 258 -10.85 5.69 17.35
CA ASP A 258 -9.85 5.38 16.32
C ASP A 258 -9.05 4.12 16.71
N LEU A 259 -9.19 3.06 15.94
CA LEU A 259 -8.53 1.78 16.16
C LEU A 259 -7.04 1.89 15.83
N ALA A 260 -6.21 2.07 16.84
CA ALA A 260 -4.77 1.90 16.68
C ALA A 260 -4.44 0.40 16.77
N LEU A 261 -4.00 -0.19 15.66
CA LEU A 261 -3.70 -1.63 15.56
C LEU A 261 -2.20 -1.91 15.36
N HIS A 262 -1.34 -0.97 15.74
CA HIS A 262 0.09 -1.20 15.67
C HIS A 262 0.53 -2.19 16.73
N MET A 263 1.44 -3.10 16.36
CA MET A 263 1.82 -4.25 17.18
C MET A 263 3.33 -4.39 17.30
N VAL A 264 3.75 -5.03 18.38
CA VAL A 264 5.12 -5.52 18.57
C VAL A 264 5.09 -7.02 18.70
N PHE A 265 5.91 -7.71 17.92
CA PHE A 265 6.10 -9.15 17.96
C PHE A 265 7.47 -9.46 18.52
N THR A 266 7.51 -10.16 19.66
CA THR A 266 8.75 -10.53 20.33
C THR A 266 8.99 -12.02 20.23
N GLY A 267 10.24 -12.43 20.16
CA GLY A 267 10.61 -13.85 20.13
C GLY A 267 11.80 -14.15 19.22
N ARG A 268 12.35 -15.35 19.35
CA ARG A 268 13.52 -15.82 18.59
C ARG A 268 13.21 -15.99 17.09
N PRO A 269 14.25 -16.13 16.24
CA PRO A 269 14.05 -16.40 14.80
C PRO A 269 13.30 -17.73 14.59
N GLY A 270 12.47 -17.77 13.55
CA GLY A 270 11.76 -18.98 13.15
C GLY A 270 10.57 -19.36 14.05
N THR A 271 10.10 -18.49 14.94
CA THR A 271 8.92 -18.73 15.79
C THR A 271 7.58 -18.37 15.13
N GLY A 272 7.56 -18.01 13.84
CA GLY A 272 6.32 -17.76 13.09
C GLY A 272 5.84 -16.31 13.03
N LYS A 273 6.62 -15.33 13.51
CA LYS A 273 6.24 -13.88 13.52
C LYS A 273 5.76 -13.37 12.16
N THR A 274 6.55 -13.56 11.10
CA THR A 274 6.21 -13.12 9.75
C THR A 274 4.96 -13.82 9.20
N THR A 275 4.79 -15.10 9.51
CA THR A 275 3.62 -15.90 9.09
C THR A 275 2.34 -15.35 9.72
N ILE A 276 2.35 -15.12 11.03
CA ILE A 276 1.21 -14.54 11.77
C ILE A 276 0.92 -13.10 11.30
N ALA A 277 1.96 -12.28 11.05
CA ALA A 277 1.77 -10.91 10.55
C ALA A 277 1.05 -10.91 9.19
N ARG A 278 1.39 -11.84 8.30
CA ARG A 278 0.74 -12.00 6.99
C ARG A 278 -0.71 -12.42 7.14
N LEU A 279 -1.02 -13.38 8.00
CA LEU A 279 -2.40 -13.79 8.29
C LEU A 279 -3.22 -12.65 8.88
N ILE A 280 -2.67 -11.90 9.86
CA ILE A 280 -3.35 -10.71 10.42
C ILE A 280 -3.66 -9.70 9.33
N SER A 281 -2.74 -9.44 8.41
CA SER A 281 -2.95 -8.52 7.29
C SER A 281 -4.15 -8.93 6.42
N GLN A 282 -4.27 -10.21 6.10
CA GLN A 282 -5.38 -10.76 5.32
C GLN A 282 -6.69 -10.76 6.10
N ILE A 283 -6.65 -11.11 7.39
CA ILE A 283 -7.82 -11.10 8.27
C ILE A 283 -8.36 -9.66 8.44
N LEU A 284 -7.48 -8.68 8.65
CA LEU A 284 -7.88 -7.27 8.76
C LEU A 284 -8.48 -6.74 7.45
N LYS A 285 -8.03 -7.25 6.29
CA LYS A 285 -8.68 -6.99 5.01
C LYS A 285 -10.08 -7.61 4.96
N SER A 286 -10.24 -8.86 5.34
CA SER A 286 -11.56 -9.56 5.29
C SER A 286 -12.61 -8.89 6.20
N ILE A 287 -12.17 -8.25 7.29
CA ILE A 287 -13.04 -7.46 8.19
C ILE A 287 -13.31 -6.04 7.61
N GLY A 288 -12.58 -5.62 6.58
CA GLY A 288 -12.73 -4.29 5.97
C GLY A 288 -11.98 -3.17 6.70
N VAL A 289 -11.04 -3.49 7.60
CA VAL A 289 -10.15 -2.53 8.25
C VAL A 289 -9.04 -2.10 7.31
N LEU A 290 -8.40 -3.05 6.66
CA LEU A 290 -7.38 -2.78 5.64
C LEU A 290 -7.99 -3.01 4.25
N LYS A 291 -7.78 -2.05 3.35
CA LYS A 291 -8.39 -2.11 2.00
C LYS A 291 -7.66 -3.07 1.05
N ARG A 292 -6.34 -3.21 1.19
CA ARG A 292 -5.49 -4.05 0.33
C ARG A 292 -5.08 -5.35 1.00
N GLY A 293 -4.78 -5.32 2.31
CA GLY A 293 -4.39 -6.48 3.11
C GLY A 293 -3.07 -7.13 2.68
N HIS A 294 -2.22 -6.42 1.96
CA HIS A 294 -0.86 -6.86 1.64
C HIS A 294 0.09 -6.53 2.79
N MET A 295 1.26 -7.15 2.79
CA MET A 295 2.30 -6.90 3.77
C MET A 295 3.59 -6.52 3.04
N ILE A 296 4.17 -5.39 3.45
CA ILE A 296 5.51 -4.95 3.04
C ILE A 296 6.46 -5.30 4.18
N GLU A 297 7.40 -6.20 3.91
CA GLU A 297 8.43 -6.62 4.85
C GLU A 297 9.68 -5.79 4.60
N VAL A 298 10.20 -5.16 5.65
CA VAL A 298 11.37 -4.28 5.60
C VAL A 298 12.29 -4.53 6.77
N THR A 299 13.56 -4.20 6.55
CA THR A 299 14.62 -4.18 7.55
C THR A 299 15.15 -2.76 7.73
N ARG A 300 16.12 -2.55 8.62
CA ARG A 300 16.81 -1.26 8.76
C ARG A 300 17.33 -0.74 7.43
N ASP A 301 17.93 -1.60 6.61
CA ASP A 301 18.58 -1.20 5.35
C ASP A 301 17.58 -0.67 4.32
N ASP A 302 16.32 -1.10 4.39
CA ASP A 302 15.23 -0.62 3.53
C ASP A 302 14.71 0.76 3.94
N LEU A 303 14.86 1.14 5.20
CA LEU A 303 14.33 2.37 5.78
C LEU A 303 15.38 3.47 5.90
N VAL A 304 16.62 3.13 6.22
CA VAL A 304 17.68 4.08 6.51
C VAL A 304 18.49 4.41 5.27
N GLY A 305 18.71 5.70 5.02
CA GLY A 305 19.56 6.19 3.93
C GLY A 305 21.05 6.15 4.29
N GLN A 306 21.88 6.19 3.28
CA GLN A 306 23.36 6.21 3.45
C GLN A 306 23.91 7.63 3.71
N TYR A 307 23.15 8.68 3.34
CA TYR A 307 23.56 10.06 3.46
C TYR A 307 22.52 10.89 4.21
N ILE A 308 22.96 12.02 4.77
CA ILE A 308 22.11 13.00 5.47
C ILE A 308 20.94 13.41 4.56
N GLY A 309 19.73 13.42 5.10
CA GLY A 309 18.50 13.84 4.41
C GLY A 309 17.85 12.78 3.51
N GLN A 310 18.41 11.57 3.39
CA GLN A 310 17.83 10.50 2.59
C GLN A 310 16.88 9.58 3.38
N THR A 311 17.06 9.49 4.69
CA THR A 311 16.34 8.53 5.52
C THR A 311 14.84 8.83 5.58
N GLY A 312 14.45 10.07 5.85
CA GLY A 312 13.04 10.46 5.91
C GLY A 312 12.26 10.13 4.63
N PRO A 313 12.72 10.59 3.44
CA PRO A 313 12.08 10.24 2.16
C PRO A 313 12.02 8.74 1.89
N LYS A 314 13.10 7.99 2.15
CA LYS A 314 13.18 6.54 1.93
C LYS A 314 12.22 5.79 2.85
N THR A 315 12.18 6.16 4.13
CA THR A 315 11.23 5.59 5.10
C THR A 315 9.79 5.88 4.67
N LEU A 316 9.49 7.11 4.27
CA LEU A 316 8.16 7.51 3.84
C LEU A 316 7.71 6.76 2.57
N GLU A 317 8.62 6.48 1.65
CA GLU A 317 8.34 5.68 0.46
C GLU A 317 7.87 4.27 0.84
N LYS A 318 8.60 3.57 1.72
CA LYS A 318 8.23 2.23 2.20
C LYS A 318 6.92 2.21 3.00
N ILE A 319 6.67 3.24 3.78
CA ILE A 319 5.39 3.41 4.48
C ILE A 319 4.23 3.55 3.48
N LYS A 320 4.40 4.37 2.43
CA LYS A 320 3.39 4.57 1.38
C LYS A 320 3.12 3.30 0.58
N GLU A 321 4.13 2.47 0.33
CA GLU A 321 3.95 1.15 -0.28
C GLU A 321 3.05 0.25 0.58
N ALA A 322 3.10 0.40 1.92
CA ALA A 322 2.32 -0.38 2.87
C ALA A 322 0.89 0.16 3.13
N TYR A 323 0.51 1.31 2.58
CA TYR A 323 -0.84 1.85 2.78
C TYR A 323 -1.93 0.90 2.29
N GLY A 324 -2.95 0.74 3.12
CA GLY A 324 -4.02 -0.24 2.94
C GLY A 324 -3.65 -1.65 3.40
N GLY A 325 -2.46 -1.83 3.98
CA GLY A 325 -1.90 -3.09 4.42
C GLY A 325 -1.07 -2.97 5.70
N VAL A 326 -0.10 -3.86 5.83
CA VAL A 326 0.80 -3.96 6.97
C VAL A 326 2.23 -3.62 6.56
N LEU A 327 2.89 -2.74 7.31
CA LEU A 327 4.35 -2.57 7.30
C LEU A 327 4.94 -3.46 8.39
N PHE A 328 5.62 -4.53 7.99
CA PHE A 328 6.31 -5.44 8.90
C PHE A 328 7.79 -5.09 8.94
N ILE A 329 8.28 -4.65 10.09
CA ILE A 329 9.68 -4.27 10.29
C ILE A 329 10.36 -5.37 11.07
N ASP A 330 11.19 -6.17 10.37
CA ASP A 330 11.96 -7.21 11.05
C ASP A 330 13.21 -6.62 11.70
N GLU A 331 13.60 -7.19 12.83
CA GLU A 331 14.71 -6.69 13.66
C GLU A 331 14.63 -5.18 13.94
N ALA A 332 13.40 -4.69 14.25
CA ALA A 332 13.11 -3.26 14.38
C ALA A 332 14.01 -2.54 15.40
N TYR A 333 14.53 -3.26 16.40
CA TYR A 333 15.51 -2.74 17.34
C TYR A 333 16.78 -2.22 16.66
N ALA A 334 17.12 -2.74 15.48
CA ALA A 334 18.27 -2.28 14.71
C ALA A 334 18.14 -0.83 14.23
N LEU A 335 16.91 -0.27 14.18
CA LEU A 335 16.69 1.14 13.91
C LEU A 335 17.24 2.07 15.00
N TYR A 336 17.58 1.53 16.16
CA TYR A 336 18.11 2.28 17.27
C TYR A 336 19.50 1.77 17.67
N SER A 337 20.56 2.52 17.32
CA SER A 337 21.94 2.16 17.67
C SER A 337 22.46 2.86 18.92
N GLY A 338 21.69 3.76 19.52
CA GLY A 338 22.10 4.52 20.72
C GLY A 338 23.11 5.65 20.47
N SER A 339 23.45 5.94 19.22
CA SER A 339 24.36 7.02 18.79
C SER A 339 23.57 8.26 18.37
N GLU A 340 23.97 9.45 18.80
CA GLU A 340 23.32 10.74 18.43
C GLU A 340 23.39 11.03 16.91
N ASN A 341 24.29 10.39 16.19
CA ASN A 341 24.47 10.52 14.73
C ASN A 341 23.83 9.36 13.95
N ASP A 342 22.94 8.58 14.56
CA ASP A 342 22.29 7.48 13.89
C ASP A 342 21.11 7.94 13.04
N PHE A 343 21.19 7.76 11.73
CA PHE A 343 20.10 8.04 10.79
C PHE A 343 18.82 7.23 11.07
N GLY A 344 18.89 6.15 11.84
CA GLY A 344 17.72 5.37 12.26
C GLY A 344 16.73 6.18 13.13
N TYR A 345 17.22 7.21 13.84
CA TYR A 345 16.35 8.10 14.61
C TYR A 345 15.39 8.91 13.71
N GLU A 346 15.85 9.32 12.52
CA GLU A 346 15.01 9.99 11.52
C GLU A 346 13.93 9.05 10.97
N ALA A 347 14.28 7.76 10.73
CA ALA A 347 13.31 6.74 10.35
C ALA A 347 12.24 6.53 11.42
N ILE A 348 12.64 6.41 12.69
CA ILE A 348 11.74 6.27 13.82
C ILE A 348 10.80 7.48 13.93
N SER A 349 11.32 8.69 13.78
CA SER A 349 10.51 9.92 13.84
C SER A 349 9.46 9.97 12.73
N THR A 350 9.84 9.57 11.51
CA THR A 350 8.92 9.44 10.38
C THR A 350 7.85 8.37 10.63
N LEU A 351 8.25 7.20 11.15
CA LEU A 351 7.31 6.12 11.52
C LEU A 351 6.29 6.59 12.57
N ILE A 352 6.74 7.24 13.63
CA ILE A 352 5.86 7.74 14.70
C ILE A 352 4.80 8.70 14.15
N LYS A 353 5.19 9.60 13.25
CA LYS A 353 4.27 10.55 12.62
C LYS A 353 3.24 9.81 11.76
N GLU A 354 3.70 8.91 10.90
CA GLU A 354 2.82 8.19 9.98
C GLU A 354 1.89 7.18 10.70
N MET A 355 2.33 6.58 11.79
CA MET A 355 1.50 5.73 12.66
C MET A 355 0.34 6.51 13.29
N GLU A 356 0.50 7.81 13.55
CA GLU A 356 -0.57 8.67 14.08
C GLU A 356 -1.48 9.20 12.97
N ASP A 357 -0.86 9.78 11.92
CA ASP A 357 -1.58 10.51 10.89
C ASP A 357 -2.37 9.58 9.94
N ASN A 358 -1.95 8.30 9.80
CA ASN A 358 -2.51 7.32 8.86
C ASN A 358 -2.92 6.00 9.51
N ARG A 359 -3.31 6.03 10.79
CA ARG A 359 -3.72 4.84 11.55
C ARG A 359 -4.93 4.10 10.96
N ASP A 360 -5.74 4.77 10.16
CA ASP A 360 -6.88 4.22 9.42
C ASP A 360 -6.47 3.46 8.15
N LYS A 361 -5.24 3.65 7.67
CA LYS A 361 -4.74 3.10 6.40
C LYS A 361 -3.54 2.18 6.57
N LEU A 362 -2.89 2.20 7.73
CA LEU A 362 -1.62 1.54 7.96
C LEU A 362 -1.60 0.81 9.30
N VAL A 363 -1.20 -0.44 9.29
CA VAL A 363 -0.81 -1.17 10.49
C VAL A 363 0.69 -1.40 10.46
N VAL A 364 1.40 -1.00 11.51
CA VAL A 364 2.83 -1.26 11.68
C VAL A 364 3.02 -2.40 12.67
N ILE A 365 3.76 -3.43 12.26
CA ILE A 365 4.17 -4.55 13.11
C ILE A 365 5.68 -4.53 13.20
N MET A 366 6.22 -4.28 14.38
CA MET A 366 7.64 -4.29 14.67
C MET A 366 8.03 -5.63 15.30
N ALA A 367 8.97 -6.34 14.71
CA ALA A 367 9.41 -7.66 15.18
C ALA A 367 10.87 -7.64 15.62
N GLY A 368 11.19 -8.49 16.58
CA GLY A 368 12.57 -8.64 17.05
C GLY A 368 12.70 -9.52 18.29
N TYR A 369 13.90 -9.60 18.84
CA TYR A 369 14.15 -10.30 20.09
C TYR A 369 13.51 -9.59 21.28
N SER A 370 12.99 -10.36 22.26
CA SER A 370 12.19 -9.82 23.36
C SER A 370 12.96 -8.78 24.18
N HIS A 371 14.25 -9.03 24.46
CA HIS A 371 15.08 -8.13 25.25
C HIS A 371 15.36 -6.80 24.51
N GLU A 372 15.80 -6.88 23.26
CA GLU A 372 16.14 -5.74 22.42
C GLU A 372 14.92 -4.86 22.10
N MET A 373 13.77 -5.51 21.82
CA MET A 373 12.51 -4.79 21.60
C MET A 373 12.03 -4.07 22.87
N ALA A 374 12.17 -4.69 24.04
CA ALA A 374 11.85 -4.04 25.31
C ALA A 374 12.73 -2.81 25.57
N GLN A 375 14.04 -2.88 25.24
CA GLN A 375 14.94 -1.74 25.32
C GLN A 375 14.52 -0.62 24.37
N MET A 376 14.25 -0.92 23.09
CA MET A 376 13.80 0.04 22.08
C MET A 376 12.51 0.77 22.53
N LEU A 377 11.52 0.03 23.03
CA LEU A 377 10.26 0.62 23.52
C LEU A 377 10.44 1.50 24.75
N ASN A 378 11.36 1.15 25.64
CA ASN A 378 11.66 1.96 26.85
C ASN A 378 12.40 3.25 26.49
N MET A 379 13.23 3.25 25.46
CA MET A 379 13.99 4.41 25.00
C MET A 379 13.13 5.36 24.15
N ASN A 380 12.04 4.87 23.56
CA ASN A 380 11.19 5.66 22.67
C ASN A 380 9.72 5.67 23.12
N SER A 381 9.37 6.68 23.93
CA SER A 381 7.99 6.87 24.42
C SER A 381 6.98 7.10 23.28
N GLY A 382 7.42 7.66 22.15
CA GLY A 382 6.57 7.92 20.98
C GLY A 382 6.09 6.63 20.32
N ILE A 383 6.97 5.64 20.14
CA ILE A 383 6.57 4.31 19.65
C ILE A 383 5.69 3.61 20.70
N ARG A 384 6.14 3.62 21.97
CA ARG A 384 5.45 2.91 23.04
C ARG A 384 3.99 3.35 23.20
N SER A 385 3.69 4.64 23.03
CA SER A 385 2.33 5.17 23.15
C SER A 385 1.40 4.79 22.00
N ARG A 386 1.94 4.36 20.86
CA ARG A 386 1.19 4.02 19.64
C ARG A 386 1.07 2.52 19.40
N VAL A 387 1.88 1.73 20.09
CA VAL A 387 1.77 0.26 20.06
C VAL A 387 0.67 -0.17 21.01
N SER A 388 -0.37 -0.80 20.48
CA SER A 388 -1.53 -1.26 21.26
C SER A 388 -1.38 -2.69 21.75
N TYR A 389 -0.62 -3.52 21.04
CA TYR A 389 -0.49 -4.94 21.33
C TYR A 389 0.96 -5.39 21.28
N THR A 390 1.36 -6.18 22.28
CA THR A 390 2.63 -6.90 22.28
C THR A 390 2.34 -8.38 22.34
N ILE A 391 2.78 -9.12 21.33
CA ILE A 391 2.58 -10.56 21.20
C ILE A 391 3.93 -11.26 21.32
N ASP A 392 4.07 -12.12 22.32
CA ASP A 392 5.29 -12.88 22.53
C ASP A 392 5.19 -14.26 21.87
N PHE A 393 6.20 -14.60 21.08
CA PHE A 393 6.30 -15.84 20.34
C PHE A 393 7.30 -16.75 21.05
N PRO A 394 6.84 -17.72 21.83
CA PRO A 394 7.71 -18.65 22.53
C PRO A 394 8.47 -19.56 21.56
N ASP A 395 9.53 -20.16 22.02
CA ASP A 395 10.19 -21.24 21.28
C ASP A 395 9.25 -22.45 21.15
N TYR A 396 9.30 -23.10 20.01
CA TYR A 396 8.64 -24.39 19.82
C TYR A 396 9.31 -25.47 20.68
N ASP A 397 8.53 -26.35 21.27
CA ASP A 397 9.05 -27.53 21.92
C ASP A 397 9.48 -28.62 20.90
N SER A 398 10.08 -29.70 21.39
CA SER A 398 10.59 -30.78 20.53
C SER A 398 9.47 -31.47 19.73
N LYS A 399 8.27 -31.58 20.29
CA LYS A 399 7.12 -32.20 19.61
C LYS A 399 6.59 -31.28 18.51
N GLU A 400 6.43 -30.00 18.83
CA GLU A 400 6.01 -28.98 17.85
C GLU A 400 7.00 -28.88 16.69
N LEU A 401 8.31 -28.96 16.94
CA LEU A 401 9.33 -28.98 15.88
C LEU A 401 9.24 -30.26 15.03
N THR A 402 8.91 -31.39 15.63
CA THR A 402 8.67 -32.65 14.91
C THR A 402 7.45 -32.51 14.00
N GLU A 403 6.34 -31.97 14.51
CA GLU A 403 5.13 -31.71 13.73
C GLU A 403 5.40 -30.73 12.57
N ILE A 404 6.20 -29.67 12.77
CA ILE A 404 6.62 -28.73 11.72
C ILE A 404 7.43 -29.43 10.64
N PHE A 405 8.35 -30.32 11.04
CA PHE A 405 9.14 -31.11 10.09
C PHE A 405 8.26 -32.07 9.28
N GLU A 406 7.38 -32.82 9.95
CA GLU A 406 6.45 -33.74 9.32
C GLU A 406 5.50 -33.03 8.36
N ALA A 407 4.93 -31.89 8.77
CA ALA A 407 4.07 -31.08 7.92
C ALA A 407 4.80 -30.58 6.67
N GLY A 408 6.05 -30.12 6.82
CA GLY A 408 6.89 -29.69 5.70
C GLY A 408 7.24 -30.84 4.75
N ALA A 409 7.50 -32.04 5.27
CA ALA A 409 7.74 -33.25 4.48
C ALA A 409 6.48 -33.66 3.72
N HIS A 410 5.35 -33.72 4.40
CA HIS A 410 4.07 -34.12 3.80
C HIS A 410 3.61 -33.14 2.70
N GLN A 411 3.82 -31.85 2.89
CA GLN A 411 3.50 -30.82 1.90
C GLN A 411 4.27 -31.02 0.58
N GLN A 412 5.47 -31.59 0.65
CA GLN A 412 6.29 -31.92 -0.52
C GLN A 412 6.10 -33.37 -1.00
N GLY A 413 5.13 -34.10 -0.46
CA GLY A 413 4.79 -35.46 -0.84
C GLY A 413 5.64 -36.54 -0.18
N PHE A 414 6.50 -36.20 0.79
CA PHE A 414 7.32 -37.18 1.50
C PHE A 414 6.57 -37.84 2.67
N VAL A 415 6.89 -39.08 2.92
CA VAL A 415 6.37 -39.91 4.03
C VAL A 415 7.54 -40.36 4.90
N LEU A 416 7.43 -40.17 6.20
CA LEU A 416 8.42 -40.65 7.16
C LEU A 416 8.05 -42.05 7.66
N THR A 417 9.04 -42.95 7.76
CA THR A 417 8.88 -44.21 8.46
C THR A 417 8.75 -43.95 9.97
N ASP A 418 8.18 -44.92 10.71
CA ASP A 418 8.02 -44.77 12.19
C ASP A 418 9.38 -44.58 12.88
N ASP A 419 10.42 -45.30 12.45
CA ASP A 419 11.79 -45.12 12.94
C ASP A 419 12.34 -43.71 12.65
N ALA A 420 12.01 -43.16 11.48
CA ALA A 420 12.40 -41.80 11.12
C ALA A 420 11.72 -40.75 12.03
N LYS A 421 10.45 -40.95 12.40
CA LYS A 421 9.74 -40.07 13.34
C LYS A 421 10.36 -40.11 14.75
N GLU A 422 10.72 -41.28 15.23
CA GLU A 422 11.41 -41.42 16.53
C GLU A 422 12.79 -40.75 16.49
N THR A 423 13.52 -40.90 15.38
CA THR A 423 14.84 -40.31 15.20
C THR A 423 14.76 -38.79 15.14
N ILE A 424 13.82 -38.21 14.40
CA ILE A 424 13.66 -36.75 14.30
C ILE A 424 13.26 -36.13 15.64
N GLN A 425 12.39 -36.79 16.40
CA GLN A 425 12.01 -36.35 17.74
C GLN A 425 13.23 -36.33 18.68
N ALA A 426 14.05 -37.38 18.67
CA ALA A 426 15.27 -37.43 19.47
C ALA A 426 16.29 -36.34 19.11
N VAL A 427 16.42 -36.02 17.81
CA VAL A 427 17.24 -34.89 17.33
C VAL A 427 16.72 -33.57 17.88
N PHE A 428 15.43 -33.29 17.77
CA PHE A 428 14.84 -32.04 18.29
C PHE A 428 14.90 -31.96 19.82
N GLU A 429 14.72 -33.05 20.56
CA GLU A 429 14.87 -33.08 22.01
C GLU A 429 16.30 -32.67 22.41
N LYS A 430 17.31 -33.25 21.77
CA LYS A 430 18.71 -32.94 22.03
C LYS A 430 19.06 -31.49 21.72
N GLU A 431 18.59 -30.96 20.59
CA GLU A 431 18.82 -29.56 20.19
C GLU A 431 18.04 -28.59 21.08
N PHE A 432 16.83 -28.92 21.48
CA PHE A 432 16.04 -28.12 22.41
C PHE A 432 16.70 -28.00 23.80
N GLN A 433 17.34 -29.06 24.30
CA GLN A 433 18.08 -29.02 25.55
C GLN A 433 19.34 -28.14 25.48
N LYS A 434 19.94 -28.01 24.29
CA LYS A 434 21.15 -27.20 24.06
C LYS A 434 20.87 -25.78 23.64
N ARG A 435 19.58 -25.40 23.48
CA ARG A 435 19.18 -24.12 22.90
C ARG A 435 19.84 -22.93 23.58
N ASP A 436 20.38 -22.07 22.80
CA ASP A 436 20.94 -20.76 23.15
C ASP A 436 20.10 -19.62 22.60
N SER A 437 20.60 -18.39 22.68
CA SER A 437 19.94 -17.20 22.10
C SER A 437 19.74 -17.26 20.58
N HIS A 438 20.45 -18.14 19.87
CA HIS A 438 20.45 -18.28 18.41
C HIS A 438 19.63 -19.49 17.94
N PHE A 439 18.90 -20.15 18.83
CA PHE A 439 18.08 -21.30 18.47
C PHE A 439 17.08 -20.97 17.36
N GLY A 440 17.17 -21.67 16.23
CA GLY A 440 16.51 -21.30 14.98
C GLY A 440 15.06 -21.76 14.84
N ASN A 441 14.50 -22.47 15.84
CA ASN A 441 13.10 -22.94 15.84
C ASN A 441 12.70 -23.61 14.50
N ALA A 442 11.61 -23.19 13.87
CA ALA A 442 11.15 -23.73 12.58
C ALA A 442 12.14 -23.53 11.42
N ARG A 443 13.07 -22.54 11.49
CA ARG A 443 14.16 -22.43 10.50
C ARG A 443 15.12 -23.60 10.61
N PHE A 444 15.40 -24.05 11.85
CA PHE A 444 16.23 -25.24 12.09
C PHE A 444 15.52 -26.49 11.54
N ALA A 445 14.23 -26.68 11.84
CA ALA A 445 13.46 -27.81 11.32
C ALA A 445 13.46 -27.87 9.77
N ARG A 446 13.27 -26.73 9.11
CA ARG A 446 13.34 -26.62 7.63
C ARG A 446 14.74 -26.93 7.10
N SER A 447 15.78 -26.38 7.73
CA SER A 447 17.17 -26.65 7.32
C SER A 447 17.52 -28.13 7.47
N LEU A 448 17.06 -28.77 8.55
CA LEU A 448 17.25 -30.19 8.76
C LEU A 448 16.50 -31.02 7.70
N PHE A 449 15.28 -30.62 7.34
CA PHE A 449 14.53 -31.29 6.28
C PHE A 449 15.24 -31.21 4.93
N GLU A 450 15.79 -30.05 4.54
CA GLU A 450 16.55 -29.93 3.28
C GLU A 450 17.80 -30.79 3.27
N LYS A 451 18.51 -30.90 4.41
CA LYS A 451 19.66 -31.80 4.54
C LYS A 451 19.23 -33.28 4.50
N THR A 452 18.10 -33.64 5.13
CA THR A 452 17.53 -34.99 5.06
C THR A 452 17.19 -35.39 3.62
N LYS A 453 16.60 -34.50 2.83
CA LYS A 453 16.35 -34.76 1.41
C LYS A 453 17.65 -35.02 0.62
N LEU A 454 18.72 -34.28 0.93
CA LEU A 454 20.01 -34.52 0.32
C LEU A 454 20.56 -35.92 0.66
N GLN A 455 20.44 -36.35 1.91
CA GLN A 455 20.89 -37.69 2.33
C GLN A 455 20.03 -38.79 1.73
N GLN A 456 18.73 -38.59 1.68
CA GLN A 456 17.82 -39.50 0.98
C GLN A 456 18.21 -39.65 -0.50
N SER A 457 18.50 -38.54 -1.20
CA SER A 457 18.95 -38.58 -2.59
C SER A 457 20.25 -39.37 -2.75
N ASN A 458 21.20 -39.22 -1.81
CA ASN A 458 22.43 -39.99 -1.81
C ASN A 458 22.17 -41.51 -1.61
N ARG A 459 21.21 -41.86 -0.73
CA ARG A 459 20.80 -43.28 -0.52
C ARG A 459 20.13 -43.85 -1.80
N LEU A 460 19.20 -43.11 -2.39
CA LEU A 460 18.50 -43.52 -3.61
C LEU A 460 19.44 -43.71 -4.78
N ALA A 461 20.55 -42.97 -4.87
CA ALA A 461 21.57 -43.15 -5.89
C ALA A 461 22.32 -44.51 -5.77
N LEU A 462 22.19 -45.23 -4.66
CA LEU A 462 22.78 -46.55 -4.43
C LEU A 462 21.77 -47.68 -4.47
N ASP A 463 20.46 -47.36 -4.48
CA ASP A 463 19.38 -48.35 -4.50
C ASP A 463 18.23 -47.85 -5.41
N ASP A 464 18.24 -48.33 -6.64
CA ASP A 464 17.26 -47.95 -7.69
C ASP A 464 15.83 -48.49 -7.40
N GLU A 465 15.66 -49.41 -6.46
CA GLU A 465 14.34 -49.96 -6.09
C GLU A 465 13.69 -49.22 -4.90
N ALA A 466 14.42 -48.34 -4.23
CA ALA A 466 13.90 -47.61 -3.07
C ALA A 466 12.83 -46.58 -3.48
N ASP A 467 11.82 -46.41 -2.61
CA ASP A 467 10.75 -45.42 -2.84
C ASP A 467 11.28 -43.98 -2.74
N LEU A 468 11.00 -43.20 -3.80
CA LEU A 468 11.48 -41.85 -3.98
C LEU A 468 10.92 -40.85 -2.96
N PHE A 469 9.83 -41.17 -2.31
CA PHE A 469 9.14 -40.27 -1.36
C PHE A 469 9.24 -40.73 0.08
N VAL A 470 9.93 -41.84 0.37
CA VAL A 470 10.09 -42.34 1.75
C VAL A 470 11.39 -41.86 2.36
N ILE A 471 11.29 -41.21 3.53
CA ILE A 471 12.40 -40.82 4.39
C ILE A 471 12.54 -41.87 5.50
N VAL A 472 13.76 -42.39 5.70
CA VAL A 472 14.11 -43.35 6.72
C VAL A 472 15.02 -42.74 7.80
N ALA A 473 15.18 -43.40 8.94
CA ALA A 473 16.00 -42.90 10.05
C ALA A 473 17.44 -42.55 9.64
N GLU A 474 18.05 -43.38 8.78
CA GLU A 474 19.43 -43.17 8.30
C GLU A 474 19.60 -41.83 7.56
N ASP A 475 18.56 -41.35 6.82
CA ASP A 475 18.59 -40.07 6.08
C ASP A 475 18.67 -38.89 7.06
N ILE A 476 18.05 -39.03 8.25
CA ILE A 476 18.03 -38.01 9.31
C ILE A 476 19.32 -38.04 10.13
N GLU A 477 19.81 -39.23 10.44
CA GLU A 477 21.06 -39.40 11.24
C GLU A 477 22.29 -38.82 10.53
N LYS A 478 22.27 -38.82 9.17
CA LYS A 478 23.37 -38.30 8.34
C LYS A 478 23.18 -36.81 7.98
N ALA A 479 22.06 -36.21 8.30
CA ALA A 479 21.72 -34.80 7.98
C ALA A 479 22.24 -33.84 9.05
#